data_a8ec01e9ea769d4c9c6dcdedf008a2f1
#
_entry.id   a8ec01e9ea769d4c9c6dcdedf008a2f1
#
_cell.length_a   1.000
_cell.length_b   1.000
_cell.length_c   1.000
_cell.angle_alpha   90.00
_cell.angle_beta   90.00
_cell.angle_gamma   90.00
#
_symmetry.space_group_name_H-M   'P 1'
#
loop_
_entity.id
_entity.type
_entity.pdbx_description
1 polymer ?
#
loop_
_entity_poly.entity_id
_entity_poly.type
_entity_poly.pdbx_seq_one_letter_code
_entity_poly.pdbx_strand_id
1 'polypeptide(L)'
;MKLKQYSILFFLYVLCQNSLKAQNSTFSNPLIFADVPDMSILRVGDIYYMSSTTMHMAPGVPIMKSKDLVNWQLVNYAYNILDDVDALNLKNGKSTYGRGSWASSLRFHKGTYYVSTFAQTTGKTYIYSTMNIEKGPWKASSFSPSFHDNTLFFDDDGRIYMIYGAGKLRIVELKEDLSGAKEGTEQVLIENASAPSGTVGLPAEGSQLFKIKEKYYLFNITWPRGGMRSVIIHRADKITGPYEGRLALQDKGVAQGGLIDTPDGNWYAYLFRDYGAVGRIPYLVPVSWVNDWPILGIDGKVPDKLNLPVSKGLIPGIVASDEFNRKKGENALPLVWQWNHNPDNTLWSVTQRKGYLRLKTGRIDSTFLEARNTLTQRTFGPKCSGSTLLDISTMKDGDFAGLGLLQKNYGLVGVKVNGNKFVIEMMNASTGKPVVAEDIPLTQKKVYFKAECNFTDKKDVADFYYSLDGKTWTTIGTQLKMAYTIPQFICYRFALFNYATKTTGGSADFDFFHIEDKITKSY
;
A
#
# COMPACT_ATOMS: atom_id res chain seq x y z
N MET A 1 -56.92 26.37 43.06
CA MET A 1 -55.45 26.42 43.12
C MET A 1 -54.86 25.02 43.06
N LYS A 2 -55.07 24.24 41.98
CA LYS A 2 -54.48 22.87 41.78
C LYS A 2 -54.39 22.51 40.29
N LEU A 3 -53.77 23.36 39.47
CA LEU A 3 -53.63 23.04 38.04
C LEU A 3 -52.28 23.49 37.43
N LYS A 4 -51.24 23.70 38.25
CA LYS A 4 -49.90 24.10 37.76
C LYS A 4 -48.75 23.12 38.05
N GLN A 5 -49.00 21.98 38.66
CA GLN A 5 -47.93 21.01 39.03
C GLN A 5 -47.75 19.83 38.05
N TYR A 6 -48.68 19.59 37.13
CA TYR A 6 -48.56 18.45 36.19
C TYR A 6 -47.86 18.77 34.86
N SER A 7 -47.68 20.05 34.53
CA SER A 7 -47.02 20.43 33.27
C SER A 7 -45.48 20.37 33.33
N ILE A 8 -44.89 20.42 34.48
CA ILE A 8 -43.42 20.40 34.63
C ILE A 8 -42.86 18.95 34.62
N LEU A 9 -43.61 17.97 35.11
CA LEU A 9 -43.18 16.56 35.07
C LEU A 9 -43.26 15.95 33.65
N PHE A 10 -44.16 16.44 32.80
CA PHE A 10 -44.28 15.93 31.44
C PHE A 10 -43.17 16.47 30.51
N PHE A 11 -42.65 17.66 30.80
CA PHE A 11 -41.53 18.25 30.06
C PHE A 11 -40.16 17.61 30.41
N LEU A 12 -39.99 17.13 31.66
CA LEU A 12 -38.77 16.42 32.08
C LEU A 12 -38.75 14.98 31.56
N TYR A 13 -39.88 14.34 31.30
CA TYR A 13 -39.94 12.99 30.75
C TYR A 13 -39.69 12.94 29.23
N VAL A 14 -39.98 14.01 28.49
CA VAL A 14 -39.70 14.11 27.05
C VAL A 14 -38.24 14.45 26.75
N LEU A 15 -37.52 15.09 27.69
CA LEU A 15 -36.10 15.42 27.54
C LEU A 15 -35.16 14.22 27.86
N CYS A 16 -35.64 13.15 28.49
CA CYS A 16 -34.86 11.96 28.77
C CYS A 16 -34.97 10.85 27.73
N GLN A 17 -35.79 11.01 26.66
CA GLN A 17 -35.91 9.99 25.61
C GLN A 17 -35.11 10.28 24.34
N ASN A 18 -34.31 11.36 24.32
CA ASN A 18 -33.27 11.52 23.30
C ASN A 18 -31.94 10.85 23.73
N SER A 19 -32.01 9.80 24.53
CA SER A 19 -30.88 8.92 24.79
C SER A 19 -30.55 8.16 23.50
N LEU A 20 -29.57 8.71 22.77
CA LEU A 20 -28.57 7.95 22.01
C LEU A 20 -29.07 6.57 21.54
N LYS A 21 -29.76 6.50 20.43
CA LYS A 21 -29.55 5.36 19.54
C LYS A 21 -28.06 5.44 19.12
N ALA A 22 -27.19 4.89 19.92
CA ALA A 22 -25.89 4.43 19.46
C ALA A 22 -26.21 3.50 18.29
N GLN A 23 -26.05 4.02 17.10
CA GLN A 23 -26.13 3.22 15.89
C GLN A 23 -25.06 2.14 16.12
N ASN A 24 -25.45 0.89 16.29
CA ASN A 24 -24.54 -0.24 16.38
C ASN A 24 -23.84 -0.35 15.01
N SER A 25 -22.86 0.54 14.80
CA SER A 25 -21.98 0.47 13.65
C SER A 25 -21.04 -0.71 13.90
N THR A 26 -21.11 -1.72 13.06
CA THR A 26 -20.27 -2.91 13.16
C THR A 26 -19.29 -2.89 11.99
N PHE A 27 -18.04 -2.53 12.28
CA PHE A 27 -16.93 -2.67 11.35
C PHE A 27 -16.61 -4.16 11.12
N SER A 28 -16.21 -4.52 9.91
CA SER A 28 -15.77 -5.88 9.57
C SER A 28 -14.31 -5.87 9.11
N ASN A 29 -13.48 -6.76 9.68
CA ASN A 29 -12.16 -7.06 9.14
C ASN A 29 -12.26 -7.77 7.77
N PRO A 30 -11.34 -7.54 6.84
CA PRO A 30 -10.12 -6.71 6.97
C PRO A 30 -10.41 -5.21 7.02
N LEU A 31 -9.53 -4.45 7.66
CA LEU A 31 -9.62 -2.98 7.77
C LEU A 31 -9.64 -2.31 6.39
N ILE A 32 -8.75 -2.75 5.51
CA ILE A 32 -8.64 -2.34 4.11
C ILE A 32 -8.45 -3.59 3.28
N PHE A 33 -9.36 -3.87 2.35
CA PHE A 33 -9.22 -5.04 1.47
C PHE A 33 -8.39 -4.70 0.22
N ALA A 34 -7.21 -4.10 0.43
CA ALA A 34 -6.21 -3.79 -0.58
C ALA A 34 -4.80 -3.89 0.02
N ASP A 35 -3.78 -3.89 -0.83
CA ASP A 35 -2.38 -4.01 -0.41
C ASP A 35 -1.91 -2.73 0.30
N VAL A 36 -1.84 -2.79 1.62
CA VAL A 36 -1.26 -1.78 2.49
C VAL A 36 -0.32 -2.50 3.48
N PRO A 37 0.85 -2.92 3.02
CA PRO A 37 1.73 -3.79 3.79
C PRO A 37 2.59 -3.03 4.79
N ASP A 38 3.07 -3.74 5.82
CA ASP A 38 4.08 -3.29 6.77
C ASP A 38 3.74 -1.92 7.37
N MET A 39 2.50 -1.77 7.84
CA MET A 39 1.98 -0.50 8.35
C MET A 39 2.72 -0.05 9.60
N SER A 40 2.91 1.27 9.72
CA SER A 40 3.22 1.94 10.98
C SER A 40 2.19 3.03 11.21
N ILE A 41 1.48 2.97 12.34
CA ILE A 41 0.42 3.92 12.69
C ILE A 41 0.81 4.70 13.94
N LEU A 42 0.52 5.99 13.94
CA LEU A 42 0.61 6.85 15.12
C LEU A 42 -0.64 7.73 15.26
N ARG A 43 -0.89 8.20 16.48
CA ARG A 43 -1.94 9.15 16.80
C ARG A 43 -1.33 10.48 17.26
N VAL A 44 -1.85 11.59 16.71
CA VAL A 44 -1.52 12.95 17.18
C VAL A 44 -2.84 13.67 17.44
N GLY A 45 -3.15 13.90 18.70
CA GLY A 45 -4.49 14.37 19.12
C GLY A 45 -5.56 13.35 18.74
N ASP A 46 -6.55 13.79 17.97
CA ASP A 46 -7.68 12.96 17.52
C ASP A 46 -7.48 12.41 16.08
N ILE A 47 -6.27 12.53 15.55
CA ILE A 47 -5.95 12.13 14.17
C ILE A 47 -4.96 10.98 14.18
N TYR A 48 -5.24 9.97 13.37
CA TYR A 48 -4.36 8.87 13.08
C TYR A 48 -3.65 9.07 11.74
N TYR A 49 -2.37 8.77 11.71
CA TYR A 49 -1.56 8.73 10.49
C TYR A 49 -0.95 7.35 10.32
N MET A 50 -0.91 6.88 9.09
CA MET A 50 -0.36 5.58 8.71
C MET A 50 0.60 5.72 7.56
N SER A 51 1.76 5.06 7.65
CA SER A 51 2.68 4.81 6.54
C SER A 51 2.69 3.34 6.16
N SER A 52 3.11 3.00 4.93
CA SER A 52 3.25 1.61 4.49
C SER A 52 4.32 1.45 3.41
N THR A 53 4.71 0.21 3.15
CA THR A 53 5.64 -0.17 2.08
C THR A 53 5.12 0.19 0.69
N THR A 54 6.03 0.59 -0.21
CA THR A 54 5.73 0.88 -1.62
C THR A 54 6.59 0.14 -2.62
N MET A 55 7.65 -0.53 -2.17
CA MET A 55 8.62 -1.19 -3.06
C MET A 55 9.19 -0.25 -4.12
N HIS A 56 8.98 -0.58 -5.38
CA HIS A 56 9.49 0.14 -6.55
C HIS A 56 8.55 1.22 -7.09
N MET A 57 7.37 1.39 -6.47
CA MET A 57 6.41 2.41 -6.91
C MET A 57 6.85 3.82 -6.52
N ALA A 58 6.64 4.79 -7.40
CA ALA A 58 6.89 6.21 -7.20
C ALA A 58 5.63 7.05 -7.44
N PRO A 59 5.28 8.01 -6.56
CA PRO A 59 5.93 8.39 -5.29
C PRO A 59 5.83 7.28 -4.23
N GLY A 60 6.61 7.38 -3.15
CA GLY A 60 6.71 6.31 -2.15
C GLY A 60 6.62 6.74 -0.71
N VAL A 61 6.42 5.75 0.13
CA VAL A 61 5.91 5.77 1.49
C VAL A 61 4.64 6.63 1.58
N PRO A 62 3.47 6.06 1.24
CA PRO A 62 2.20 6.75 1.33
C PRO A 62 1.91 7.14 2.77
N ILE A 63 1.39 8.33 2.95
CA ILE A 63 0.86 8.81 4.23
C ILE A 63 -0.65 8.84 4.12
N MET A 64 -1.30 8.07 4.97
CA MET A 64 -2.75 8.02 5.08
C MET A 64 -3.20 8.62 6.40
N LYS A 65 -4.40 9.18 6.44
CA LYS A 65 -5.01 9.86 7.58
C LYS A 65 -6.37 9.25 7.87
N SER A 66 -6.70 9.12 9.15
CA SER A 66 -8.03 8.72 9.62
C SER A 66 -8.39 9.46 10.91
N LYS A 67 -9.70 9.56 11.21
CA LYS A 67 -10.22 10.03 12.50
C LYS A 67 -10.85 8.91 13.33
N ASP A 68 -11.00 7.72 12.75
CA ASP A 68 -11.78 6.62 13.35
C ASP A 68 -11.10 5.25 13.20
N LEU A 69 -9.84 5.19 12.72
CA LEU A 69 -9.08 3.98 12.41
C LEU A 69 -9.64 3.13 11.26
N VAL A 70 -10.81 3.46 10.72
CA VAL A 70 -11.49 2.67 9.67
C VAL A 70 -11.46 3.37 8.32
N ASN A 71 -11.83 4.66 8.30
CA ASN A 71 -11.92 5.43 7.07
C ASN A 71 -10.60 6.18 6.83
N TRP A 72 -9.77 5.63 5.96
CA TRP A 72 -8.44 6.14 5.65
C TRP A 72 -8.45 6.93 4.34
N GLN A 73 -7.75 8.05 4.32
CA GLN A 73 -7.54 8.89 3.15
C GLN A 73 -6.04 9.07 2.92
N LEU A 74 -5.59 8.86 1.69
CA LEU A 74 -4.23 9.19 1.27
C LEU A 74 -4.07 10.71 1.22
N VAL A 75 -3.09 11.25 1.95
CA VAL A 75 -2.89 12.71 2.08
C VAL A 75 -1.54 13.18 1.56
N ASN A 76 -0.53 12.31 1.50
CA ASN A 76 0.81 12.67 1.04
C ASN A 76 1.66 11.42 0.73
N TYR A 77 2.89 11.66 0.28
CA TYR A 77 3.98 10.71 0.18
C TYR A 77 5.24 11.31 0.79
N ALA A 78 6.10 10.49 1.39
CA ALA A 78 7.36 10.97 1.99
C ALA A 78 8.38 11.39 0.93
N TYR A 79 8.30 10.85 -0.30
CA TYR A 79 9.18 11.23 -1.41
C TYR A 79 8.48 11.05 -2.76
N ASN A 80 8.90 11.84 -3.75
CA ASN A 80 8.47 11.68 -5.14
C ASN A 80 9.24 10.57 -5.86
N ILE A 81 10.55 10.50 -5.67
CA ILE A 81 11.45 9.42 -6.10
C ILE A 81 12.36 9.05 -4.93
N LEU A 82 12.68 7.76 -4.78
CA LEU A 82 13.52 7.29 -3.68
C LEU A 82 14.99 7.68 -3.88
N ASP A 83 15.51 7.46 -5.08
CA ASP A 83 16.89 7.78 -5.51
C ASP A 83 16.92 7.82 -7.04
N ASP A 84 17.95 8.41 -7.64
CA ASP A 84 18.13 8.48 -9.11
C ASP A 84 19.22 7.51 -9.57
N VAL A 85 18.88 6.22 -9.62
CA VAL A 85 19.76 5.15 -10.10
C VAL A 85 19.10 4.34 -11.22
N ASP A 86 19.91 3.70 -12.07
CA ASP A 86 19.44 2.95 -13.25
C ASP A 86 18.29 1.99 -12.94
N ALA A 87 18.38 1.24 -11.83
CA ALA A 87 17.39 0.24 -11.48
C ALA A 87 16.04 0.88 -11.11
N LEU A 88 16.04 2.03 -10.45
CA LEU A 88 14.82 2.80 -10.16
C LEU A 88 14.26 3.51 -11.40
N ASN A 89 15.07 3.71 -12.42
CA ASN A 89 14.70 4.33 -13.69
C ASN A 89 14.39 3.33 -14.81
N LEU A 90 14.42 2.03 -14.54
CA LEU A 90 14.32 0.97 -15.54
C LEU A 90 15.32 1.17 -16.71
N LYS A 91 16.56 1.60 -16.44
CA LYS A 91 17.59 1.85 -17.43
C LYS A 91 18.60 0.69 -17.49
N ASN A 92 19.21 0.51 -18.66
CA ASN A 92 20.30 -0.44 -18.91
C ASN A 92 19.94 -1.89 -18.50
N GLY A 93 18.68 -2.32 -18.74
CA GLY A 93 18.19 -3.66 -18.37
C GLY A 93 18.08 -3.91 -16.87
N LYS A 94 18.21 -2.85 -16.04
CA LYS A 94 18.11 -2.96 -14.58
C LYS A 94 16.70 -2.62 -14.11
N SER A 95 16.27 -3.26 -13.01
CA SER A 95 15.01 -2.96 -12.33
C SER A 95 15.16 -3.13 -10.82
N THR A 96 14.24 -2.54 -10.08
CA THR A 96 14.18 -2.66 -8.60
C THR A 96 12.92 -3.37 -8.12
N TYR A 97 12.33 -4.23 -8.95
CA TYR A 97 11.21 -5.05 -8.54
C TYR A 97 11.50 -5.81 -7.25
N GLY A 98 10.65 -5.61 -6.21
CA GLY A 98 10.82 -6.20 -4.89
C GLY A 98 12.06 -5.77 -4.10
N ARG A 99 12.78 -4.71 -4.52
CA ARG A 99 14.02 -4.24 -3.90
C ARG A 99 14.07 -2.73 -3.68
N GLY A 100 12.93 -2.05 -3.80
CA GLY A 100 12.77 -0.62 -3.53
C GLY A 100 12.64 -0.33 -2.04
N SER A 101 11.74 0.62 -1.65
CA SER A 101 11.50 0.93 -0.24
C SER A 101 10.64 -0.13 0.43
N TRP A 102 11.14 -0.70 1.52
CA TRP A 102 10.50 -1.72 2.33
C TRP A 102 9.73 -1.12 3.52
N ALA A 103 9.55 -1.90 4.59
CA ALA A 103 8.85 -1.51 5.80
C ALA A 103 9.28 -0.12 6.28
N SER A 104 8.30 0.67 6.73
CA SER A 104 8.52 2.01 7.24
C SER A 104 8.18 2.11 8.73
N SER A 105 8.87 3.03 9.43
CA SER A 105 8.56 3.41 10.79
C SER A 105 8.14 4.87 10.82
N LEU A 106 6.92 5.15 11.28
CA LEU A 106 6.36 6.50 11.39
C LEU A 106 6.38 6.96 12.84
N ARG A 107 6.94 8.14 13.11
CA ARG A 107 7.10 8.70 14.46
C ARG A 107 6.73 10.18 14.49
N PHE A 108 6.32 10.64 15.67
CA PHE A 108 6.12 12.06 15.98
C PHE A 108 6.91 12.41 17.22
N HIS A 109 7.79 13.41 17.12
CA HIS A 109 8.61 13.87 18.24
C HIS A 109 8.79 15.39 18.18
N LYS A 110 8.47 16.08 19.26
CA LYS A 110 8.64 17.55 19.42
C LYS A 110 8.12 18.36 18.22
N GLY A 111 6.89 18.08 17.76
CA GLY A 111 6.25 18.81 16.67
C GLY A 111 6.67 18.40 15.25
N THR A 112 7.57 17.44 15.13
CA THR A 112 8.08 16.94 13.84
C THR A 112 7.67 15.49 13.62
N TYR A 113 7.22 15.17 12.41
CA TYR A 113 6.95 13.80 11.94
C TYR A 113 8.17 13.24 11.25
N TYR A 114 8.44 11.96 11.48
CA TYR A 114 9.56 11.24 10.90
C TYR A 114 9.08 9.95 10.26
N VAL A 115 9.62 9.63 9.10
CA VAL A 115 9.44 8.34 8.43
C VAL A 115 10.82 7.76 8.14
N SER A 116 11.11 6.57 8.65
CA SER A 116 12.29 5.82 8.22
C SER A 116 11.89 4.62 7.35
N THR A 117 12.72 4.29 6.38
CA THR A 117 12.61 3.10 5.52
C THR A 117 14.00 2.71 5.03
N PHE A 118 14.10 1.59 4.33
CA PHE A 118 15.35 1.14 3.73
C PHE A 118 15.12 0.57 2.33
N ALA A 119 16.17 0.52 1.52
CA ALA A 119 16.10 -0.07 0.18
C ALA A 119 17.35 -0.91 -0.13
N GLN A 120 17.13 -2.14 -0.56
CA GLN A 120 18.22 -3.03 -0.93
C GLN A 120 18.92 -2.59 -2.21
N THR A 121 18.20 -2.04 -3.17
CA THR A 121 18.76 -1.56 -4.46
C THR A 121 19.84 -0.50 -4.27
N THR A 122 19.67 0.40 -3.29
CA THR A 122 20.63 1.47 -3.00
C THR A 122 21.59 1.14 -1.86
N GLY A 123 21.28 0.11 -1.06
CA GLY A 123 22.06 -0.23 0.16
C GLY A 123 21.97 0.83 1.24
N LYS A 124 20.90 1.65 1.25
CA LYS A 124 20.75 2.78 2.15
C LYS A 124 19.54 2.65 3.09
N THR A 125 19.65 3.28 4.25
CA THR A 125 18.56 3.67 5.13
C THR A 125 18.19 5.13 4.82
N TYR A 126 16.89 5.43 4.78
CA TYR A 126 16.35 6.75 4.51
C TYR A 126 15.53 7.24 5.69
N ILE A 127 15.65 8.52 6.04
CA ILE A 127 14.84 9.17 7.05
C ILE A 127 14.30 10.47 6.45
N TYR A 128 12.98 10.61 6.47
CA TYR A 128 12.27 11.80 6.02
C TYR A 128 11.65 12.50 7.22
N SER A 129 11.73 13.82 7.29
CA SER A 129 11.16 14.61 8.38
C SER A 129 10.37 15.82 7.87
N THR A 130 9.26 16.16 8.55
CA THR A 130 8.42 17.32 8.23
C THR A 130 7.65 17.79 9.45
N MET A 131 7.37 19.08 9.53
CA MET A 131 6.43 19.64 10.51
C MET A 131 4.98 19.57 10.02
N ASN A 132 4.75 19.29 8.73
CA ASN A 132 3.41 19.15 8.15
C ASN A 132 3.31 17.87 7.34
N ILE A 133 2.83 16.81 7.98
CA ILE A 133 2.74 15.47 7.39
C ILE A 133 1.79 15.39 6.17
N GLU A 134 0.76 16.25 6.13
CA GLU A 134 -0.25 16.25 5.07
C GLU A 134 0.20 17.01 3.82
N LYS A 135 1.14 17.95 3.94
CA LYS A 135 1.54 18.82 2.82
C LYS A 135 3.05 18.88 2.57
N GLY A 136 3.86 18.41 3.51
CA GLY A 136 5.30 18.57 3.46
C GLY A 136 5.73 20.04 3.70
N PRO A 137 6.88 20.52 3.17
CA PRO A 137 7.85 19.69 2.47
C PRO A 137 8.54 18.69 3.39
N TRP A 138 9.05 17.60 2.81
CA TRP A 138 9.86 16.63 3.52
C TRP A 138 11.34 16.93 3.35
N LYS A 139 12.08 16.95 4.46
CA LYS A 139 13.54 16.93 4.47
C LYS A 139 14.01 15.49 4.46
N ALA A 140 14.86 15.12 3.50
CA ALA A 140 15.42 13.79 3.37
C ALA A 140 16.83 13.71 3.94
N SER A 141 17.14 12.62 4.63
CA SER A 141 18.49 12.16 5.00
C SER A 141 18.64 10.71 4.60
N SER A 142 19.82 10.29 4.19
CA SER A 142 20.10 8.88 3.89
C SER A 142 21.56 8.54 4.21
N PHE A 143 21.79 7.29 4.59
CA PHE A 143 23.09 6.75 4.92
C PHE A 143 23.18 5.25 4.64
N SER A 144 24.39 4.73 4.57
CA SER A 144 24.65 3.28 4.50
C SER A 144 25.12 2.77 5.88
N PRO A 145 24.82 1.48 6.18
CA PRO A 145 24.16 0.49 5.37
C PRO A 145 22.62 0.61 5.42
N SER A 146 21.93 -0.23 4.63
CA SER A 146 20.49 -0.42 4.75
C SER A 146 20.19 -1.24 6.01
N PHE A 147 19.46 -0.67 6.95
CA PHE A 147 19.00 -1.36 8.17
C PHE A 147 17.67 -2.04 7.92
N HIS A 148 17.71 -3.36 7.84
CA HIS A 148 16.57 -4.21 7.49
C HIS A 148 15.44 -4.08 8.52
N ASP A 149 14.21 -3.81 8.07
CA ASP A 149 12.99 -3.72 8.86
C ASP A 149 13.15 -2.87 10.12
N ASN A 150 13.70 -1.66 9.92
CA ASN A 150 14.07 -0.77 11.00
C ASN A 150 12.87 -0.09 11.67
N THR A 151 13.01 0.17 12.97
CA THR A 151 12.15 1.08 13.73
C THR A 151 12.97 2.22 14.30
N LEU A 152 12.60 3.45 13.96
CA LEU A 152 13.15 4.67 14.53
C LEU A 152 12.48 4.95 15.87
N PHE A 153 13.26 5.36 16.89
CA PHE A 153 12.74 5.66 18.21
C PHE A 153 13.47 6.85 18.86
N PHE A 154 12.70 7.79 19.38
CA PHE A 154 13.18 8.92 20.18
C PHE A 154 12.89 8.59 21.63
N ASP A 155 13.93 8.39 22.44
CA ASP A 155 13.77 8.05 23.85
C ASP A 155 13.74 9.30 24.74
N ASP A 156 13.24 9.15 25.96
CA ASP A 156 13.11 10.24 26.93
C ASP A 156 14.47 10.74 27.44
N ASP A 157 15.53 9.94 27.28
CA ASP A 157 16.90 10.35 27.58
C ASP A 157 17.50 11.32 26.53
N GLY A 158 16.72 11.66 25.49
CA GLY A 158 17.09 12.54 24.40
C GLY A 158 17.88 11.88 23.28
N ARG A 159 18.20 10.61 23.39
CA ARG A 159 18.90 9.86 22.34
C ARG A 159 17.93 9.30 21.29
N ILE A 160 18.46 9.11 20.10
CA ILE A 160 17.71 8.58 18.96
C ILE A 160 18.25 7.18 18.65
N TYR A 161 17.37 6.21 18.62
CA TYR A 161 17.74 4.83 18.39
C TYR A 161 17.12 4.26 17.12
N MET A 162 17.79 3.29 16.52
CA MET A 162 17.24 2.45 15.46
C MET A 162 17.44 0.99 15.82
N ILE A 163 16.34 0.22 15.83
CA ILE A 163 16.36 -1.25 16.00
C ILE A 163 16.07 -1.86 14.64
N TYR A 164 16.81 -2.92 14.29
CA TYR A 164 16.73 -3.56 12.96
C TYR A 164 17.24 -5.00 12.99
N GLY A 165 16.96 -5.73 11.90
CA GLY A 165 17.45 -7.08 11.68
C GLY A 165 16.37 -8.14 11.58
N ALA A 166 16.79 -9.38 11.39
CA ALA A 166 15.92 -10.56 11.31
C ALA A 166 16.52 -11.70 12.12
N GLY A 167 15.76 -12.27 13.04
CA GLY A 167 16.19 -13.28 14.01
C GLY A 167 17.11 -12.73 15.09
N LYS A 168 18.29 -12.26 14.73
CA LYS A 168 19.19 -11.47 15.57
C LYS A 168 18.85 -10.00 15.39
N LEU A 169 18.29 -9.37 16.41
CA LEU A 169 17.97 -7.95 16.39
C LEU A 169 19.10 -7.12 16.99
N ARG A 170 19.37 -5.98 16.39
CA ARG A 170 20.39 -5.03 16.79
C ARG A 170 19.78 -3.68 17.11
N ILE A 171 20.45 -2.92 17.96
CA ILE A 171 20.15 -1.53 18.26
C ILE A 171 21.40 -0.69 18.02
N VAL A 172 21.20 0.51 17.48
CA VAL A 172 22.23 1.52 17.29
C VAL A 172 21.70 2.89 17.65
N GLU A 173 22.54 3.75 18.25
CA GLU A 173 22.25 5.17 18.44
C GLU A 173 22.50 5.90 17.12
N LEU A 174 21.60 6.79 16.72
CA LEU A 174 21.77 7.65 15.57
C LEU A 174 22.37 9.01 16.01
N LYS A 175 23.03 9.67 15.08
CA LYS A 175 23.43 11.08 15.25
C LYS A 175 22.20 11.97 15.36
N GLU A 176 22.28 13.08 16.08
CA GLU A 176 21.15 14.00 16.30
C GLU A 176 20.60 14.59 14.99
N ASP A 177 21.48 14.81 14.00
CA ASP A 177 21.11 15.31 12.67
C ASP A 177 20.54 14.21 11.74
N LEU A 178 20.43 12.97 12.22
CA LEU A 178 19.97 11.79 11.48
C LEU A 178 20.80 11.46 10.23
N SER A 179 22.05 11.94 10.15
CA SER A 179 22.96 11.68 9.02
C SER A 179 23.58 10.30 9.01
N GLY A 180 23.38 9.51 10.07
CA GLY A 180 23.93 8.16 10.18
C GLY A 180 23.91 7.58 11.58
N ALA A 181 24.41 6.37 11.69
CA ALA A 181 24.66 5.73 12.96
C ALA A 181 25.84 6.40 13.69
N LYS A 182 25.75 6.46 15.02
CA LYS A 182 26.85 6.91 15.88
C LYS A 182 27.83 5.76 16.07
N GLU A 183 29.07 5.99 15.72
CA GLU A 183 30.12 4.99 15.75
C GLU A 183 30.28 4.35 17.14
N GLY A 184 30.49 3.04 17.18
CA GLY A 184 30.72 2.26 18.41
C GLY A 184 29.49 2.04 19.28
N THR A 185 28.28 2.45 18.86
CA THR A 185 27.05 2.30 19.66
C THR A 185 26.20 1.11 19.25
N GLU A 186 26.52 0.45 18.12
CA GLU A 186 25.81 -0.76 17.70
C GLU A 186 26.05 -1.91 18.66
N GLN A 187 24.97 -2.56 19.08
CA GLN A 187 25.03 -3.77 19.89
C GLN A 187 23.90 -4.75 19.54
N VAL A 188 24.11 -6.01 19.89
CA VAL A 188 23.05 -7.01 19.79
C VAL A 188 22.03 -6.74 20.89
N LEU A 189 20.77 -6.57 20.47
CA LEU A 189 19.66 -6.33 21.39
C LEU A 189 19.01 -7.64 21.82
N ILE A 190 18.75 -8.55 20.86
CA ILE A 190 18.16 -9.87 21.10
C ILE A 190 18.86 -10.86 20.16
N GLU A 191 19.54 -11.88 20.73
CA GLU A 191 20.28 -12.89 19.93
C GLU A 191 19.34 -13.78 19.09
N ASN A 192 18.20 -14.17 19.64
CA ASN A 192 17.19 -14.97 18.95
C ASN A 192 15.79 -14.46 19.27
N ALA A 193 15.34 -13.47 18.52
CA ALA A 193 14.00 -12.90 18.68
C ALA A 193 12.87 -13.87 18.29
N SER A 194 13.19 -14.96 17.60
CA SER A 194 12.21 -16.00 17.24
C SER A 194 11.98 -17.05 18.35
N ALA A 195 12.79 -17.04 19.40
CA ALA A 195 12.77 -18.07 20.45
C ALA A 195 11.36 -18.39 21.00
N PRO A 196 10.46 -17.41 21.21
CA PRO A 196 9.11 -17.69 21.72
C PRO A 196 8.23 -18.54 20.78
N SER A 197 8.57 -18.63 19.50
CA SER A 197 7.82 -19.42 18.50
C SER A 197 8.50 -20.72 18.08
N GLY A 198 9.63 -21.04 18.66
CA GLY A 198 10.41 -22.26 18.36
C GLY A 198 11.11 -22.21 17.00
N THR A 199 11.15 -23.33 16.28
CA THR A 199 11.81 -23.40 14.96
C THR A 199 10.99 -22.67 13.90
N VAL A 200 11.64 -21.77 13.14
CA VAL A 200 10.95 -20.87 12.20
C VAL A 200 11.40 -21.08 10.76
N GLY A 201 10.50 -20.77 9.83
CA GLY A 201 10.78 -20.58 8.40
C GLY A 201 11.11 -19.13 8.07
N LEU A 202 10.46 -18.15 8.76
CA LEU A 202 10.77 -16.74 8.72
C LEU A 202 11.25 -16.30 10.10
N PRO A 203 12.52 -15.86 10.26
CA PRO A 203 13.01 -15.28 11.49
C PRO A 203 12.21 -14.05 11.91
N ALA A 204 12.19 -13.74 13.21
CA ALA A 204 11.49 -12.57 13.73
C ALA A 204 12.08 -11.26 13.15
N GLU A 205 11.25 -10.49 12.46
CA GLU A 205 11.59 -9.23 11.77
C GLU A 205 10.42 -8.24 11.85
N GLY A 206 10.43 -7.14 11.08
CA GLY A 206 9.33 -6.16 11.06
C GLY A 206 9.21 -5.42 12.38
N SER A 207 10.34 -4.97 12.94
CA SER A 207 10.40 -4.35 14.26
C SER A 207 9.57 -3.07 14.36
N GLN A 208 8.71 -2.97 15.41
CA GLN A 208 8.05 -1.73 15.82
C GLN A 208 8.17 -1.58 17.33
N LEU A 209 8.86 -0.52 17.78
CA LEU A 209 9.09 -0.25 19.21
C LEU A 209 8.11 0.79 19.76
N PHE A 210 7.59 0.52 20.93
CA PHE A 210 6.72 1.42 21.71
C PHE A 210 7.23 1.53 23.15
N LYS A 211 7.11 2.73 23.76
CA LYS A 211 7.25 2.93 25.20
C LYS A 211 5.87 3.22 25.77
N ILE A 212 5.39 2.35 26.65
CA ILE A 212 4.07 2.45 27.28
C ILE A 212 4.22 2.16 28.77
N LYS A 213 3.78 3.08 29.63
CA LYS A 213 3.90 2.96 31.11
C LYS A 213 5.33 2.57 31.53
N GLU A 214 6.32 3.31 31.06
CA GLU A 214 7.76 3.15 31.35
C GLU A 214 8.37 1.81 30.90
N LYS A 215 7.65 0.99 30.15
CA LYS A 215 8.15 -0.27 29.58
C LYS A 215 8.27 -0.18 28.05
N TYR A 216 9.26 -0.86 27.51
CA TYR A 216 9.50 -0.96 26.07
C TYR A 216 8.86 -2.24 25.54
N TYR A 217 8.10 -2.12 24.44
CA TYR A 217 7.43 -3.23 23.75
C TYR A 217 7.88 -3.25 22.30
N LEU A 218 8.54 -4.32 21.92
CA LEU A 218 9.04 -4.52 20.56
C LEU A 218 8.21 -5.60 19.87
N PHE A 219 7.48 -5.21 18.84
CA PHE A 219 6.67 -6.09 17.99
C PHE A 219 7.50 -6.64 16.85
N ASN A 220 7.34 -7.93 16.56
CA ASN A 220 7.94 -8.61 15.43
C ASN A 220 6.95 -9.60 14.80
N ILE A 221 7.09 -9.82 13.48
CA ILE A 221 6.49 -10.93 12.76
C ILE A 221 7.45 -12.12 12.76
N THR A 222 6.91 -13.33 12.82
CA THR A 222 7.65 -14.57 12.58
C THR A 222 6.77 -15.59 11.87
N TRP A 223 7.36 -16.64 11.31
CA TRP A 223 6.61 -17.75 10.74
C TRP A 223 7.16 -19.09 11.25
N PRO A 224 6.54 -19.68 12.29
CA PRO A 224 6.89 -21.01 12.79
C PRO A 224 6.76 -22.07 11.69
N ARG A 225 7.67 -23.02 11.64
CA ARG A 225 7.60 -24.14 10.68
C ARG A 225 6.33 -24.95 10.92
N GLY A 226 5.59 -25.23 9.85
CA GLY A 226 4.32 -25.96 9.92
C GLY A 226 3.15 -25.16 10.49
N GLY A 227 3.38 -23.89 10.84
CA GLY A 227 2.40 -22.97 11.37
C GLY A 227 2.02 -21.86 10.39
N MET A 228 1.57 -20.74 10.93
CA MET A 228 1.21 -19.53 10.18
C MET A 228 2.02 -18.34 10.69
N ARG A 229 2.04 -17.23 9.94
CA ARG A 229 2.60 -15.96 10.40
C ARG A 229 2.00 -15.58 11.75
N SER A 230 2.84 -15.14 12.67
CA SER A 230 2.51 -14.92 14.08
C SER A 230 3.17 -13.64 14.59
N VAL A 231 2.61 -13.06 15.63
CA VAL A 231 3.17 -11.90 16.34
C VAL A 231 3.96 -12.37 17.54
N ILE A 232 5.20 -11.91 17.65
CA ILE A 232 5.98 -11.96 18.91
C ILE A 232 6.04 -10.55 19.48
N ILE A 233 5.90 -10.44 20.78
CA ILE A 233 6.13 -9.21 21.53
C ILE A 233 7.25 -9.46 22.54
N HIS A 234 8.26 -8.60 22.51
CA HIS A 234 9.32 -8.55 23.51
C HIS A 234 9.10 -7.34 24.41
N ARG A 235 9.30 -7.50 25.72
CA ARG A 235 9.14 -6.44 26.71
C ARG A 235 10.41 -6.28 27.54
N ALA A 236 10.76 -5.03 27.87
CA ALA A 236 11.88 -4.71 28.74
C ALA A 236 11.61 -3.44 29.56
N ASP A 237 12.34 -3.25 30.67
CA ASP A 237 12.32 -2.02 31.47
C ASP A 237 13.29 -0.97 30.94
N LYS A 238 14.26 -1.36 30.11
CA LYS A 238 15.24 -0.48 29.46
C LYS A 238 15.26 -0.73 27.96
N ILE A 239 15.50 0.31 27.16
CA ILE A 239 15.57 0.19 25.70
C ILE A 239 16.66 -0.82 25.26
N THR A 240 17.72 -0.96 26.02
CA THR A 240 18.82 -1.92 25.78
C THR A 240 18.55 -3.31 26.37
N GLY A 241 17.37 -3.54 26.95
CA GLY A 241 17.00 -4.82 27.55
C GLY A 241 17.47 -5.02 29.00
N PRO A 242 17.46 -6.27 29.49
CA PRO A 242 17.10 -7.49 28.76
C PRO A 242 15.63 -7.57 28.39
N TYR A 243 15.33 -8.20 27.24
CA TYR A 243 13.96 -8.38 26.74
C TYR A 243 13.43 -9.78 27.05
N GLU A 244 12.23 -9.85 27.63
CA GLU A 244 11.41 -11.07 27.72
C GLU A 244 10.48 -11.14 26.50
N GLY A 245 10.48 -12.27 25.77
CA GLY A 245 9.67 -12.47 24.57
C GLY A 245 8.50 -13.43 24.78
N ARG A 246 7.34 -13.15 24.14
CA ARG A 246 6.15 -14.03 24.12
C ARG A 246 5.55 -14.11 22.73
N LEU A 247 5.04 -15.29 22.37
CA LEU A 247 4.13 -15.45 21.24
C LEU A 247 2.79 -14.79 21.63
N ALA A 248 2.44 -13.69 20.95
CA ALA A 248 1.31 -12.84 21.33
C ALA A 248 0.05 -13.13 20.51
N LEU A 249 0.19 -13.55 19.25
CA LEU A 249 -0.94 -13.90 18.39
C LEU A 249 -0.52 -14.93 17.33
N GLN A 250 -1.32 -15.99 17.17
CA GLN A 250 -1.20 -16.95 16.09
C GLN A 250 -2.60 -17.34 15.61
N ASP A 251 -3.19 -16.49 14.77
CA ASP A 251 -4.52 -16.72 14.20
C ASP A 251 -4.64 -16.11 12.81
N LYS A 252 -5.28 -16.83 11.88
CA LYS A 252 -5.53 -16.45 10.48
C LYS A 252 -4.28 -15.99 9.69
N GLY A 253 -3.07 -16.11 10.25
CA GLY A 253 -1.83 -15.57 9.69
C GLY A 253 -1.74 -14.04 9.73
N VAL A 254 -2.48 -13.40 10.64
CA VAL A 254 -2.45 -11.96 10.87
C VAL A 254 -1.24 -11.62 11.74
N ALA A 255 -0.31 -10.82 11.22
CA ALA A 255 0.94 -10.49 11.89
C ALA A 255 1.57 -9.20 11.33
N GLN A 256 2.71 -8.80 11.88
CA GLN A 256 3.48 -7.59 11.59
C GLN A 256 2.66 -6.30 11.65
N GLY A 257 3.09 -5.41 12.52
CA GLY A 257 2.47 -4.12 12.78
C GLY A 257 2.81 -3.66 14.19
N GLY A 258 1.87 -3.07 14.89
CA GLY A 258 2.11 -2.50 16.20
C GLY A 258 0.85 -2.17 16.96
N LEU A 259 0.98 -1.29 17.95
CA LEU A 259 -0.09 -0.84 18.84
C LEU A 259 -0.55 0.57 18.50
N ILE A 260 -1.83 0.81 18.73
CA ILE A 260 -2.44 2.14 18.68
C ILE A 260 -3.52 2.26 19.74
N ASP A 261 -3.53 3.38 20.44
CA ASP A 261 -4.57 3.74 21.39
C ASP A 261 -5.61 4.66 20.75
N THR A 262 -6.76 4.77 21.40
CA THR A 262 -7.84 5.69 21.05
C THR A 262 -8.03 6.74 22.15
N PRO A 263 -8.63 7.91 21.85
CA PRO A 263 -8.86 8.94 22.86
C PRO A 263 -9.70 8.50 24.05
N ASP A 264 -10.57 7.50 23.88
CA ASP A 264 -11.40 6.88 24.93
C ASP A 264 -10.69 5.74 25.68
N GLY A 265 -9.39 5.54 25.44
CA GLY A 265 -8.53 4.62 26.18
C GLY A 265 -8.56 3.16 25.72
N ASN A 266 -9.25 2.86 24.60
CA ASN A 266 -9.16 1.53 24.00
C ASN A 266 -7.83 1.34 23.27
N TRP A 267 -7.40 0.09 23.14
CA TRP A 267 -6.18 -0.28 22.43
C TRP A 267 -6.47 -1.28 21.32
N TYR A 268 -5.77 -1.12 20.21
CA TYR A 268 -5.80 -2.03 19.08
C TYR A 268 -4.38 -2.36 18.63
N ALA A 269 -4.18 -3.60 18.15
CA ALA A 269 -3.05 -3.92 17.28
C ALA A 269 -3.49 -3.76 15.81
N TYR A 270 -2.72 -3.01 15.04
CA TYR A 270 -2.84 -2.93 13.60
C TYR A 270 -1.85 -3.92 12.98
N LEU A 271 -2.36 -4.88 12.25
CA LEU A 271 -1.60 -6.01 11.71
C LEU A 271 -2.04 -6.27 10.27
N PHE A 272 -1.27 -7.03 9.48
CA PHE A 272 -1.72 -7.43 8.16
C PHE A 272 -1.75 -8.95 7.98
N ARG A 273 -2.41 -9.39 6.92
CA ARG A 273 -2.48 -10.78 6.47
C ARG A 273 -2.14 -10.87 4.99
N ASP A 274 -1.36 -11.89 4.59
CA ASP A 274 -1.20 -12.25 3.17
C ASP A 274 -2.52 -12.83 2.65
N TYR A 275 -3.06 -12.25 1.59
CA TYR A 275 -4.33 -12.66 1.01
C TYR A 275 -4.24 -12.86 -0.51
N GLY A 276 -3.33 -13.73 -0.96
CA GLY A 276 -3.16 -14.02 -2.38
C GLY A 276 -2.79 -12.80 -3.23
N ALA A 277 -3.32 -12.74 -4.42
CA ALA A 277 -2.96 -11.75 -5.43
C ALA A 277 -3.37 -10.30 -5.10
N VAL A 278 -4.34 -10.09 -4.21
CA VAL A 278 -4.72 -8.75 -3.74
C VAL A 278 -3.66 -8.15 -2.79
N GLY A 279 -2.73 -8.98 -2.29
CA GLY A 279 -1.60 -8.54 -1.48
C GLY A 279 -1.78 -8.68 0.02
N ARG A 280 -1.16 -7.79 0.78
CA ARG A 280 -1.11 -7.79 2.24
C ARG A 280 -2.16 -6.83 2.81
N ILE A 281 -3.25 -7.40 3.33
CA ILE A 281 -4.45 -6.64 3.74
C ILE A 281 -4.44 -6.37 5.24
N PRO A 282 -4.68 -5.10 5.67
CA PRO A 282 -4.72 -4.70 7.08
C PRO A 282 -5.89 -5.25 7.87
N TYR A 283 -5.63 -5.51 9.15
CA TYR A 283 -6.60 -5.90 10.17
C TYR A 283 -6.47 -5.02 11.41
N LEU A 284 -7.55 -4.81 12.14
CA LEU A 284 -7.54 -4.31 13.51
C LEU A 284 -7.89 -5.45 14.47
N VAL A 285 -7.13 -5.53 15.55
CA VAL A 285 -7.24 -6.56 16.58
C VAL A 285 -7.34 -5.87 17.94
N PRO A 286 -8.40 -6.07 18.73
CA PRO A 286 -8.53 -5.42 20.04
C PRO A 286 -7.43 -5.91 20.99
N VAL A 287 -7.00 -5.03 21.89
CA VAL A 287 -5.95 -5.32 22.85
C VAL A 287 -6.45 -5.04 24.27
N SER A 288 -6.29 -6.00 25.14
CA SER A 288 -6.42 -5.84 26.59
C SER A 288 -5.05 -5.95 27.27
N TRP A 289 -4.94 -5.54 28.53
CA TRP A 289 -3.69 -5.54 29.26
C TRP A 289 -3.78 -6.44 30.50
N VAL A 290 -2.85 -7.39 30.63
CA VAL A 290 -2.75 -8.28 31.79
C VAL A 290 -1.30 -8.32 32.28
N ASN A 291 -1.06 -7.91 33.53
CA ASN A 291 0.31 -7.87 34.11
C ASN A 291 1.32 -7.14 33.21
N ASP A 292 0.93 -5.98 32.67
CA ASP A 292 1.71 -5.19 31.71
C ASP A 292 2.07 -5.92 30.41
N TRP A 293 1.30 -6.92 30.01
CA TRP A 293 1.40 -7.53 28.69
C TRP A 293 0.17 -7.19 27.84
N PRO A 294 0.37 -6.78 26.57
CA PRO A 294 -0.72 -6.63 25.64
C PRO A 294 -1.21 -8.01 25.20
N ILE A 295 -2.48 -8.28 25.42
CA ILE A 295 -3.18 -9.50 25.01
C ILE A 295 -3.95 -9.18 23.74
N LEU A 296 -3.55 -9.79 22.63
CA LEU A 296 -4.11 -9.51 21.31
C LEU A 296 -5.30 -10.40 21.01
N GLY A 297 -6.38 -9.78 20.55
CA GLY A 297 -7.60 -10.47 20.12
C GLY A 297 -8.60 -10.73 21.24
N ILE A 298 -9.65 -11.45 20.90
CA ILE A 298 -10.64 -11.98 21.82
C ILE A 298 -10.34 -13.47 21.96
N ASP A 299 -9.96 -13.90 23.15
CA ASP A 299 -9.52 -15.28 23.43
C ASP A 299 -8.41 -15.77 22.46
N GLY A 300 -7.46 -14.87 22.15
CA GLY A 300 -6.35 -15.16 21.23
C GLY A 300 -6.76 -15.28 19.76
N LYS A 301 -7.96 -14.81 19.39
CA LYS A 301 -8.49 -14.85 18.02
C LYS A 301 -8.70 -13.45 17.45
N VAL A 302 -8.45 -13.34 16.15
CA VAL A 302 -8.75 -12.12 15.36
C VAL A 302 -10.25 -12.07 15.10
N PRO A 303 -10.99 -11.11 15.64
CA PRO A 303 -12.43 -11.02 15.42
C PRO A 303 -12.74 -10.60 13.98
N ASP A 304 -13.84 -11.11 13.44
CA ASP A 304 -14.35 -10.69 12.13
C ASP A 304 -15.08 -9.33 12.22
N LYS A 305 -15.62 -8.99 13.40
CA LYS A 305 -16.39 -7.76 13.61
C LYS A 305 -15.89 -7.02 14.85
N LEU A 306 -15.89 -5.69 14.78
CA LEU A 306 -15.54 -4.79 15.86
C LEU A 306 -16.60 -3.69 15.98
N ASN A 307 -16.82 -3.17 17.20
CA ASN A 307 -17.68 -2.00 17.41
C ASN A 307 -16.93 -0.71 17.03
N LEU A 308 -16.77 -0.50 15.73
CA LEU A 308 -16.14 0.66 15.11
C LEU A 308 -17.03 1.18 13.97
N PRO A 309 -16.84 2.41 13.49
CA PRO A 309 -17.57 2.94 12.35
C PRO A 309 -17.47 2.04 11.12
N VAL A 310 -18.53 2.00 10.31
CA VAL A 310 -18.53 1.21 9.06
C VAL A 310 -17.68 1.95 8.02
N SER A 311 -16.90 1.20 7.25
CA SER A 311 -16.19 1.75 6.08
C SER A 311 -17.17 2.32 5.05
N LYS A 312 -16.86 3.49 4.50
CA LYS A 312 -17.69 4.22 3.54
C LYS A 312 -17.08 4.14 2.14
N GLY A 313 -17.89 3.67 1.18
CA GLY A 313 -17.53 3.66 -0.24
C GLY A 313 -16.45 2.64 -0.62
N LEU A 314 -15.92 2.81 -1.82
CA LEU A 314 -14.84 2.01 -2.40
C LEU A 314 -13.50 2.37 -1.76
N ILE A 315 -13.09 1.73 -0.68
CA ILE A 315 -11.82 2.00 -0.02
C ILE A 315 -11.46 3.49 -0.14
N PRO A 316 -12.19 4.37 0.56
CA PRO A 316 -12.15 5.81 0.32
C PRO A 316 -10.73 6.35 0.43
N GLY A 317 -10.33 7.15 -0.56
CA GLY A 317 -9.08 7.86 -0.57
C GLY A 317 -7.81 7.04 -0.90
N ILE A 318 -7.93 5.75 -1.25
CA ILE A 318 -6.78 4.91 -1.67
C ILE A 318 -6.86 4.57 -3.16
N VAL A 319 -8.05 4.47 -3.71
CA VAL A 319 -8.33 4.33 -5.14
C VAL A 319 -9.41 5.31 -5.55
N ALA A 320 -9.38 5.77 -6.81
CA ALA A 320 -10.40 6.68 -7.34
C ALA A 320 -10.44 6.63 -8.86
N SER A 321 -11.63 6.84 -9.43
CA SER A 321 -11.78 7.15 -10.85
C SER A 321 -11.16 8.52 -11.17
N ASP A 322 -10.70 8.71 -12.41
CA ASP A 322 -10.09 9.95 -12.88
C ASP A 322 -10.49 10.23 -14.32
N GLU A 323 -11.09 11.39 -14.57
CA GLU A 323 -11.47 11.89 -15.90
C GLU A 323 -10.31 12.64 -16.57
N PHE A 324 -9.14 12.68 -15.98
CA PHE A 324 -7.96 13.42 -16.42
C PHE A 324 -8.21 14.90 -16.75
N ASN A 325 -9.33 15.46 -16.28
CA ASN A 325 -9.65 16.87 -16.42
C ASN A 325 -8.80 17.70 -15.45
N ARG A 326 -7.89 18.50 -16.00
CA ARG A 326 -7.01 19.40 -15.23
C ARG A 326 -7.15 20.82 -15.71
N LYS A 327 -6.91 21.79 -14.84
CA LYS A 327 -6.77 23.18 -15.22
C LYS A 327 -5.48 23.36 -16.04
N LYS A 328 -5.48 24.35 -16.92
CA LYS A 328 -4.27 24.68 -17.71
C LYS A 328 -3.09 24.95 -16.78
N GLY A 329 -1.98 24.25 -16.99
CA GLY A 329 -0.77 24.35 -16.18
C GLY A 329 -0.69 23.40 -14.97
N GLU A 330 -1.78 22.75 -14.57
CA GLU A 330 -1.77 21.74 -13.49
C GLU A 330 -1.43 20.34 -14.05
N ASN A 331 -0.16 20.10 -14.37
CA ASN A 331 0.29 18.76 -14.79
C ASN A 331 0.53 17.87 -13.57
N ALA A 332 -0.52 17.62 -12.77
CA ALA A 332 -0.47 16.82 -11.55
C ALA A 332 -1.48 15.69 -11.57
N LEU A 333 -1.10 14.56 -10.99
CA LEU A 333 -1.96 13.41 -10.79
C LEU A 333 -2.46 13.38 -9.32
N PRO A 334 -3.71 12.94 -9.05
CA PRO A 334 -4.16 12.62 -7.71
C PRO A 334 -3.26 11.61 -7.03
N LEU A 335 -3.17 11.68 -5.70
CA LEU A 335 -2.29 10.84 -4.88
C LEU A 335 -2.55 9.33 -5.02
N VAL A 336 -3.72 8.91 -5.50
CA VAL A 336 -4.05 7.50 -5.76
C VAL A 336 -3.22 6.86 -6.87
N TRP A 337 -2.60 7.70 -7.73
CA TRP A 337 -1.74 7.25 -8.81
C TRP A 337 -0.29 7.07 -8.36
N GLN A 338 0.32 5.99 -8.80
CA GLN A 338 1.75 5.71 -8.64
C GLN A 338 2.33 5.16 -9.94
N TRP A 339 3.53 5.59 -10.27
CA TRP A 339 4.30 5.08 -11.39
C TRP A 339 4.97 3.75 -11.03
N ASN A 340 5.04 2.86 -12.00
CA ASN A 340 5.92 1.69 -11.93
C ASN A 340 7.37 2.16 -12.11
N HIS A 341 8.15 2.23 -11.01
CA HIS A 341 9.46 2.88 -10.94
C HIS A 341 9.39 4.41 -11.09
N ASN A 342 10.56 5.07 -11.21
CA ASN A 342 10.62 6.52 -11.38
C ASN A 342 10.12 6.93 -12.78
N PRO A 343 9.18 7.87 -12.89
CA PRO A 343 8.71 8.34 -14.18
C PRO A 343 9.78 9.21 -14.90
N ASP A 344 9.68 9.27 -16.21
CA ASP A 344 10.26 10.34 -17.00
C ASP A 344 9.20 11.43 -17.21
N ASN A 345 9.33 12.55 -16.49
CA ASN A 345 8.33 13.60 -16.50
C ASN A 345 8.22 14.36 -17.84
N THR A 346 9.09 14.10 -18.79
CA THR A 346 9.01 14.67 -20.15
C THR A 346 8.12 13.86 -21.10
N LEU A 347 7.77 12.63 -20.68
CA LEU A 347 7.08 11.65 -21.52
C LEU A 347 5.61 11.42 -21.11
N TRP A 348 5.06 12.24 -20.23
CA TRP A 348 3.63 12.18 -19.90
C TRP A 348 3.02 13.56 -19.66
N SER A 349 1.71 13.69 -19.82
CA SER A 349 0.99 14.93 -19.54
C SER A 349 -0.50 14.70 -19.37
N VAL A 350 -1.14 15.44 -18.44
CA VAL A 350 -2.59 15.57 -18.31
C VAL A 350 -3.11 16.95 -18.75
N THR A 351 -2.23 17.76 -19.36
CA THR A 351 -2.57 19.12 -19.83
C THR A 351 -2.29 19.36 -21.29
N GLN A 352 -1.44 18.55 -21.95
CA GLN A 352 -1.10 18.70 -23.37
C GLN A 352 -2.32 18.44 -24.28
N ARG A 353 -3.20 17.52 -23.89
CA ARG A 353 -4.53 17.32 -24.48
C ARG A 353 -5.55 17.37 -23.35
N LYS A 354 -6.44 18.35 -23.40
CA LYS A 354 -7.45 18.57 -22.34
C LYS A 354 -8.34 17.34 -22.18
N GLY A 355 -8.51 16.87 -20.94
CA GLY A 355 -9.32 15.71 -20.60
C GLY A 355 -8.67 14.36 -20.90
N TYR A 356 -7.34 14.32 -21.13
CA TYR A 356 -6.64 13.08 -21.43
C TYR A 356 -5.33 12.97 -20.65
N LEU A 357 -5.02 11.76 -20.21
CA LEU A 357 -3.64 11.38 -19.88
C LEU A 357 -2.95 10.99 -21.19
N ARG A 358 -1.89 11.70 -21.54
CA ARG A 358 -0.99 11.35 -22.66
C ARG A 358 0.26 10.66 -22.16
N LEU A 359 0.53 9.46 -22.66
CA LEU A 359 1.79 8.75 -22.47
C LEU A 359 2.57 8.69 -23.79
N LYS A 360 3.84 9.11 -23.77
CA LYS A 360 4.73 9.14 -24.95
C LYS A 360 5.79 8.06 -24.85
N THR A 361 6.16 7.50 -25.99
CA THR A 361 7.28 6.56 -26.08
C THR A 361 8.60 7.31 -26.32
N GLY A 362 9.58 7.11 -25.43
CA GLY A 362 10.89 7.77 -25.49
C GLY A 362 12.07 6.83 -25.70
N ARG A 363 11.82 5.53 -25.66
CA ARG A 363 12.82 4.47 -25.84
C ARG A 363 12.16 3.19 -26.35
N ILE A 364 12.97 2.26 -26.80
CA ILE A 364 12.52 0.90 -27.17
C ILE A 364 12.56 0.03 -25.92
N ASP A 365 11.44 -0.64 -25.63
CA ASP A 365 11.27 -1.61 -24.55
C ASP A 365 10.81 -2.95 -25.13
N SER A 366 11.34 -4.04 -24.61
CA SER A 366 11.03 -5.39 -25.11
C SER A 366 9.75 -5.97 -24.49
N THR A 367 9.42 -5.54 -23.27
CA THR A 367 8.32 -6.10 -22.48
C THR A 367 7.57 -5.04 -21.71
N PHE A 368 6.34 -5.38 -21.31
CA PHE A 368 5.52 -4.55 -20.42
C PHE A 368 6.22 -4.22 -19.07
N LEU A 369 7.01 -5.16 -18.53
CA LEU A 369 7.72 -4.95 -17.25
C LEU A 369 8.89 -3.96 -17.39
N GLU A 370 9.40 -3.73 -18.58
CA GLU A 370 10.42 -2.72 -18.85
C GLU A 370 9.83 -1.35 -19.18
N ALA A 371 8.52 -1.30 -19.51
CA ALA A 371 7.83 -0.09 -19.94
C ALA A 371 7.89 1.00 -18.86
N ARG A 372 8.69 2.04 -19.09
CA ARG A 372 8.76 3.22 -18.23
C ARG A 372 7.49 4.07 -18.41
N ASN A 373 7.11 4.82 -17.40
CA ASN A 373 5.85 5.61 -17.37
C ASN A 373 4.58 4.75 -17.44
N THR A 374 4.59 3.54 -16.91
CA THR A 374 3.38 2.79 -16.62
C THR A 374 2.72 3.34 -15.36
N LEU A 375 1.53 3.93 -15.53
CA LEU A 375 0.78 4.58 -14.45
C LEU A 375 -0.20 3.62 -13.81
N THR A 376 -0.19 3.52 -12.47
CA THR A 376 -0.92 2.44 -11.79
C THR A 376 -1.80 2.90 -10.63
N GLN A 377 -2.89 2.14 -10.37
CA GLN A 377 -3.65 2.16 -9.13
C GLN A 377 -3.78 0.75 -8.53
N ARG A 378 -4.02 0.66 -7.22
CA ARG A 378 -4.23 -0.63 -6.53
C ARG A 378 -5.47 -1.34 -7.05
N THR A 379 -5.41 -2.67 -7.17
CA THR A 379 -6.61 -3.51 -7.13
C THR A 379 -7.08 -3.66 -5.68
N PHE A 380 -8.31 -4.07 -5.47
CA PHE A 380 -8.88 -4.30 -4.15
C PHE A 380 -9.91 -5.43 -4.16
N GLY A 381 -10.15 -6.00 -3.01
CA GLY A 381 -11.09 -7.10 -2.84
C GLY A 381 -12.44 -6.66 -2.25
N PRO A 382 -13.42 -7.59 -2.28
CA PRO A 382 -13.33 -8.94 -2.82
C PRO A 382 -13.35 -9.00 -4.35
N LYS A 383 -13.85 -7.96 -5.03
CA LYS A 383 -13.95 -7.81 -6.47
C LYS A 383 -13.68 -6.37 -6.85
N CYS A 384 -13.08 -6.15 -8.00
CA CYS A 384 -12.94 -4.81 -8.57
C CYS A 384 -12.81 -4.86 -10.09
N SER A 385 -13.11 -3.74 -10.74
CA SER A 385 -12.88 -3.56 -12.16
C SER A 385 -12.24 -2.21 -12.43
N GLY A 386 -11.44 -2.16 -13.50
CA GLY A 386 -10.87 -0.93 -14.04
C GLY A 386 -11.17 -0.83 -15.52
N SER A 387 -11.57 0.35 -16.01
CA SER A 387 -11.85 0.59 -17.43
C SER A 387 -11.30 1.93 -17.90
N THR A 388 -11.03 2.02 -19.20
CA THR A 388 -10.51 3.23 -19.85
C THR A 388 -10.93 3.29 -21.31
N LEU A 389 -10.93 4.50 -21.89
CA LEU A 389 -10.98 4.72 -23.34
C LEU A 389 -9.59 5.13 -23.81
N LEU A 390 -9.06 4.42 -24.79
CA LEU A 390 -7.79 4.68 -25.46
C LEU A 390 -8.01 5.31 -26.85
N ASP A 391 -7.39 6.45 -27.12
CA ASP A 391 -7.26 7.06 -28.45
C ASP A 391 -5.85 6.82 -28.99
N ILE A 392 -5.77 6.10 -30.12
CA ILE A 392 -4.53 5.63 -30.75
C ILE A 392 -4.09 6.50 -31.92
N SER A 393 -4.71 7.65 -32.14
CA SER A 393 -4.52 8.48 -33.34
C SER A 393 -3.09 8.93 -33.57
N THR A 394 -2.28 9.01 -32.49
CA THR A 394 -0.89 9.48 -32.55
C THR A 394 0.15 8.40 -32.20
N MET A 395 -0.27 7.14 -32.12
CA MET A 395 0.63 5.99 -31.97
C MET A 395 1.39 5.74 -33.27
N LYS A 396 2.63 5.22 -33.15
CA LYS A 396 3.54 4.90 -34.27
C LYS A 396 3.79 3.41 -34.39
N ASP A 397 4.41 2.99 -35.48
CA ASP A 397 4.78 1.59 -35.72
C ASP A 397 5.64 1.04 -34.56
N GLY A 398 5.20 -0.05 -33.98
CA GLY A 398 5.81 -0.70 -32.86
C GLY A 398 5.29 -0.25 -31.48
N ASP A 399 4.45 0.79 -31.41
CA ASP A 399 3.82 1.17 -30.14
C ASP A 399 2.80 0.11 -29.68
N PHE A 400 2.76 -0.13 -28.38
CA PHE A 400 1.77 -0.96 -27.72
C PHE A 400 1.24 -0.23 -26.48
N ALA A 401 -0.06 0.07 -26.45
CA ALA A 401 -0.70 0.83 -25.39
C ALA A 401 -2.03 0.21 -24.96
N GLY A 402 -2.37 0.34 -23.69
CA GLY A 402 -3.64 -0.20 -23.17
C GLY A 402 -3.75 -0.25 -21.66
N LEU A 403 -4.55 -1.21 -21.18
CA LEU A 403 -4.84 -1.49 -19.79
C LEU A 403 -4.25 -2.84 -19.38
N GLY A 404 -3.42 -2.84 -18.35
CA GLY A 404 -2.82 -4.06 -17.78
C GLY A 404 -3.20 -4.28 -16.33
N LEU A 405 -2.93 -5.51 -15.87
CA LEU A 405 -2.84 -5.90 -14.47
C LEU A 405 -1.37 -6.23 -14.19
N LEU A 406 -0.67 -5.24 -13.61
CA LEU A 406 0.78 -5.28 -13.42
C LEU A 406 1.16 -6.15 -12.22
N GLN A 407 1.95 -7.15 -12.47
CA GLN A 407 2.71 -8.02 -11.56
C GLN A 407 3.70 -8.81 -12.43
N LYS A 408 4.60 -9.59 -11.85
CA LYS A 408 5.49 -10.48 -12.61
C LYS A 408 4.72 -11.34 -13.63
N ASN A 409 3.63 -11.93 -13.17
CA ASN A 409 2.73 -12.75 -13.98
C ASN A 409 1.54 -11.92 -14.46
N TYR A 410 1.83 -10.90 -15.25
CA TYR A 410 0.85 -9.92 -15.71
C TYR A 410 -0.16 -10.44 -16.74
N GLY A 411 -1.25 -9.72 -16.88
CA GLY A 411 -2.14 -9.78 -18.04
C GLY A 411 -2.39 -8.36 -18.55
N LEU A 412 -2.59 -8.20 -19.84
CA LEU A 412 -2.92 -6.91 -20.44
C LEU A 412 -3.75 -7.03 -21.69
N VAL A 413 -4.52 -5.99 -21.98
CA VAL A 413 -5.21 -5.78 -23.25
C VAL A 413 -4.86 -4.40 -23.79
N GLY A 414 -4.57 -4.30 -25.06
CA GLY A 414 -4.17 -3.02 -25.66
C GLY A 414 -4.17 -3.05 -27.18
N VAL A 415 -3.81 -1.93 -27.79
CA VAL A 415 -3.62 -1.82 -29.22
C VAL A 415 -2.13 -1.82 -29.56
N LYS A 416 -1.74 -2.73 -30.44
CA LYS A 416 -0.41 -2.80 -31.03
C LYS A 416 -0.43 -2.27 -32.46
N VAL A 417 0.56 -1.47 -32.78
CA VAL A 417 0.71 -0.90 -34.15
C VAL A 417 1.77 -1.69 -34.92
N ASN A 418 1.37 -2.24 -36.05
CA ASN A 418 2.25 -2.95 -36.98
C ASN A 418 2.18 -2.30 -38.39
N GLY A 419 3.13 -1.43 -38.71
CA GLY A 419 3.05 -0.58 -39.90
C GLY A 419 1.80 0.31 -39.86
N ASN A 420 0.90 0.11 -40.81
CA ASN A 420 -0.38 0.85 -40.89
C ASN A 420 -1.57 0.07 -40.28
N LYS A 421 -1.33 -1.09 -39.65
CA LYS A 421 -2.38 -1.93 -39.06
C LYS A 421 -2.42 -1.74 -37.57
N PHE A 422 -3.65 -1.69 -37.03
CA PHE A 422 -3.93 -1.69 -35.61
C PHE A 422 -4.55 -3.02 -35.22
N VAL A 423 -4.05 -3.60 -34.11
CA VAL A 423 -4.54 -4.88 -33.63
C VAL A 423 -4.81 -4.74 -32.13
N ILE A 424 -6.01 -5.11 -31.68
CA ILE A 424 -6.28 -5.32 -30.27
C ILE A 424 -5.64 -6.66 -29.89
N GLU A 425 -4.72 -6.65 -28.93
CA GLU A 425 -3.98 -7.84 -28.50
C GLU A 425 -4.18 -8.05 -27.00
N MET A 426 -4.55 -9.27 -26.59
CA MET A 426 -4.53 -9.67 -25.17
C MET A 426 -3.32 -10.56 -24.93
N MET A 427 -2.49 -10.18 -23.96
CA MET A 427 -1.35 -10.98 -23.50
C MET A 427 -1.59 -11.55 -22.12
N ASN A 428 -1.24 -12.82 -21.93
CA ASN A 428 -1.33 -13.52 -20.65
C ASN A 428 0.05 -14.09 -20.29
N ALA A 429 0.60 -13.63 -19.16
CA ALA A 429 1.89 -14.08 -18.61
C ALA A 429 1.73 -14.89 -17.33
N SER A 430 0.58 -15.50 -17.05
CA SER A 430 0.31 -16.27 -15.82
C SER A 430 1.30 -17.41 -15.59
N THR A 431 1.91 -17.96 -16.64
CA THR A 431 2.93 -19.02 -16.56
C THR A 431 4.35 -18.49 -16.41
N GLY A 432 4.53 -17.17 -16.28
CA GLY A 432 5.82 -16.50 -16.23
C GLY A 432 6.42 -16.16 -17.60
N LYS A 433 5.78 -16.58 -18.71
CA LYS A 433 6.11 -16.20 -20.07
C LYS A 433 4.90 -15.57 -20.74
N PRO A 434 5.01 -14.36 -21.35
CA PRO A 434 3.91 -13.73 -22.04
C PRO A 434 3.55 -14.50 -23.32
N VAL A 435 2.26 -14.74 -23.50
CA VAL A 435 1.69 -15.38 -24.69
C VAL A 435 0.56 -14.48 -25.18
N VAL A 436 0.52 -14.21 -26.48
CA VAL A 436 -0.65 -13.60 -27.13
C VAL A 436 -1.77 -14.62 -27.08
N ALA A 437 -2.80 -14.33 -26.29
CA ALA A 437 -3.94 -15.24 -26.10
C ALA A 437 -5.00 -15.03 -27.17
N GLU A 438 -5.10 -13.80 -27.69
CA GLU A 438 -6.00 -13.43 -28.79
C GLU A 438 -5.58 -12.11 -29.40
N ASP A 439 -5.79 -11.95 -30.71
CA ASP A 439 -5.59 -10.72 -31.46
C ASP A 439 -6.77 -10.45 -32.42
N ILE A 440 -7.17 -9.17 -32.54
CA ILE A 440 -8.35 -8.74 -33.30
C ILE A 440 -8.00 -7.49 -34.11
N PRO A 441 -8.21 -7.46 -35.44
CA PRO A 441 -8.01 -6.26 -36.25
C PRO A 441 -8.88 -5.09 -35.78
N LEU A 442 -8.29 -3.89 -35.64
CA LEU A 442 -8.99 -2.66 -35.26
C LEU A 442 -8.97 -1.65 -36.41
N THR A 443 -10.16 -1.14 -36.78
CA THR A 443 -10.31 -0.18 -37.88
C THR A 443 -10.57 1.25 -37.42
N GLN A 444 -11.01 1.45 -36.18
CA GLN A 444 -11.28 2.76 -35.61
C GLN A 444 -10.13 3.25 -34.71
N LYS A 445 -10.12 4.56 -34.40
CA LYS A 445 -9.05 5.20 -33.61
C LYS A 445 -9.27 5.21 -32.11
N LYS A 446 -10.44 4.82 -31.63
CA LYS A 446 -10.80 4.79 -30.22
C LYS A 446 -11.31 3.42 -29.85
N VAL A 447 -10.89 2.91 -28.70
CA VAL A 447 -11.33 1.62 -28.17
C VAL A 447 -11.36 1.66 -26.64
N TYR A 448 -12.36 1.00 -26.08
CA TYR A 448 -12.52 0.88 -24.64
C TYR A 448 -11.93 -0.44 -24.17
N PHE A 449 -11.24 -0.41 -23.03
CA PHE A 449 -10.72 -1.60 -22.35
C PHE A 449 -11.25 -1.70 -20.93
N LYS A 450 -11.47 -2.92 -20.46
CA LYS A 450 -11.85 -3.22 -19.08
C LYS A 450 -11.15 -4.48 -18.62
N ALA A 451 -10.70 -4.48 -17.34
CA ALA A 451 -10.22 -5.65 -16.63
C ALA A 451 -11.04 -5.84 -15.35
N GLU A 452 -11.51 -7.05 -15.10
CA GLU A 452 -12.30 -7.43 -13.93
C GLU A 452 -11.53 -8.44 -13.09
N CYS A 453 -11.36 -8.16 -11.78
CA CYS A 453 -10.62 -8.99 -10.84
C CYS A 453 -11.56 -9.61 -9.81
N ASN A 454 -11.35 -10.88 -9.48
CA ASN A 454 -12.06 -11.58 -8.43
C ASN A 454 -11.08 -12.22 -7.44
N PHE A 455 -11.04 -11.68 -6.22
CA PHE A 455 -10.22 -12.14 -5.09
C PHE A 455 -11.04 -12.89 -4.03
N THR A 456 -12.34 -13.07 -4.25
CA THR A 456 -13.23 -13.79 -3.31
C THR A 456 -12.65 -15.18 -3.02
N ASP A 457 -12.46 -15.50 -1.74
CA ASP A 457 -11.91 -16.77 -1.27
C ASP A 457 -10.60 -17.17 -1.96
N LYS A 458 -9.76 -16.15 -2.29
CA LYS A 458 -8.48 -16.31 -2.99
C LYS A 458 -8.62 -17.00 -4.35
N LYS A 459 -9.72 -16.77 -5.07
CA LYS A 459 -9.85 -17.22 -6.47
C LYS A 459 -8.75 -16.66 -7.35
N ASP A 460 -8.38 -15.40 -7.12
CA ASP A 460 -7.24 -14.74 -7.76
C ASP A 460 -7.26 -14.88 -9.28
N VAL A 461 -8.36 -14.44 -9.89
CA VAL A 461 -8.54 -14.50 -11.36
C VAL A 461 -8.95 -13.14 -11.91
N ALA A 462 -8.60 -12.89 -13.18
CA ALA A 462 -9.08 -11.73 -13.90
C ALA A 462 -9.45 -12.04 -15.36
N ASP A 463 -10.47 -11.34 -15.85
CA ASP A 463 -10.92 -11.40 -17.24
C ASP A 463 -10.74 -10.00 -17.89
N PHE A 464 -10.47 -10.00 -19.20
CA PHE A 464 -10.25 -8.79 -19.97
C PHE A 464 -11.34 -8.64 -21.04
N TYR A 465 -11.67 -7.37 -21.33
CA TYR A 465 -12.72 -7.02 -22.27
C TYR A 465 -12.29 -5.83 -23.13
N TYR A 466 -12.82 -5.77 -24.33
CA TYR A 466 -12.82 -4.58 -25.17
C TYR A 466 -14.24 -4.19 -25.57
N SER A 467 -14.40 -2.93 -25.98
CA SER A 467 -15.64 -2.42 -26.56
C SER A 467 -15.32 -1.38 -27.63
N LEU A 468 -16.08 -1.38 -28.73
CA LEU A 468 -15.95 -0.42 -29.81
C LEU A 468 -16.88 0.79 -29.64
N ASP A 469 -17.93 0.67 -28.82
CA ASP A 469 -18.98 1.68 -28.61
C ASP A 469 -19.10 2.16 -27.14
N GLY A 470 -18.32 1.56 -26.22
CA GLY A 470 -18.36 1.83 -24.79
C GLY A 470 -19.59 1.27 -24.06
N LYS A 471 -20.44 0.51 -24.75
CA LYS A 471 -21.68 -0.08 -24.22
C LYS A 471 -21.66 -1.60 -24.26
N THR A 472 -21.30 -2.14 -25.42
CA THR A 472 -21.24 -3.60 -25.66
C THR A 472 -19.83 -4.09 -25.38
N TRP A 473 -19.68 -4.91 -24.34
CA TRP A 473 -18.39 -5.45 -23.92
C TRP A 473 -18.21 -6.87 -24.43
N THR A 474 -17.10 -7.13 -25.10
CA THR A 474 -16.71 -8.45 -25.60
C THR A 474 -15.50 -8.93 -24.79
N THR A 475 -15.57 -10.16 -24.27
CA THR A 475 -14.41 -10.80 -23.63
C THR A 475 -13.32 -11.03 -24.66
N ILE A 476 -12.06 -10.86 -24.27
CA ILE A 476 -10.90 -11.11 -25.13
C ILE A 476 -9.86 -11.97 -24.42
N GLY A 477 -9.36 -12.96 -25.14
CA GLY A 477 -8.27 -13.85 -24.71
C GLY A 477 -8.70 -14.84 -23.64
N THR A 478 -7.75 -15.17 -22.76
CA THR A 478 -7.92 -16.18 -21.71
C THR A 478 -7.90 -15.55 -20.33
N GLN A 479 -8.57 -16.18 -19.37
CA GLN A 479 -8.57 -15.75 -17.98
C GLN A 479 -7.14 -15.72 -17.42
N LEU A 480 -6.75 -14.60 -16.81
CA LEU A 480 -5.49 -14.48 -16.09
C LEU A 480 -5.63 -15.17 -14.72
N LYS A 481 -4.81 -16.18 -14.47
CA LYS A 481 -4.61 -16.71 -13.12
C LYS A 481 -3.59 -15.84 -12.39
N MET A 482 -4.04 -15.08 -11.41
CA MET A 482 -3.22 -14.18 -10.64
C MET A 482 -2.50 -14.91 -9.51
N ALA A 483 -1.28 -14.47 -9.18
CA ALA A 483 -0.51 -15.01 -8.06
C ALA A 483 0.37 -13.91 -7.44
N TYR A 484 0.39 -13.84 -6.12
CA TYR A 484 1.37 -13.01 -5.41
C TYR A 484 2.76 -13.59 -5.61
N THR A 485 3.69 -12.80 -6.15
CA THR A 485 5.05 -13.26 -6.38
C THR A 485 6.05 -12.56 -5.46
N ILE A 486 6.86 -13.35 -4.78
CA ILE A 486 7.91 -12.86 -3.88
C ILE A 486 8.89 -11.91 -4.57
N PRO A 487 9.35 -12.12 -5.83
CA PRO A 487 10.25 -11.16 -6.47
C PRO A 487 9.71 -9.75 -6.63
N GLN A 488 8.39 -9.52 -6.58
CA GLN A 488 7.81 -8.17 -6.68
C GLN A 488 7.25 -7.63 -5.36
N PHE A 489 6.80 -8.47 -4.46
CA PHE A 489 6.28 -8.10 -3.13
C PHE A 489 5.18 -7.03 -3.11
N ILE A 490 4.38 -6.93 -4.17
CA ILE A 490 3.22 -6.05 -4.27
C ILE A 490 2.02 -6.81 -4.84
N CYS A 491 0.81 -6.27 -4.62
CA CYS A 491 -0.41 -6.74 -5.26
C CYS A 491 -0.40 -6.57 -6.78
N TYR A 492 -1.38 -7.16 -7.44
CA TYR A 492 -1.73 -6.72 -8.79
C TYR A 492 -2.21 -5.26 -8.78
N ARG A 493 -1.85 -4.52 -9.83
CA ARG A 493 -2.26 -3.13 -9.98
C ARG A 493 -2.84 -2.91 -11.38
N PHE A 494 -3.94 -2.19 -11.47
CA PHE A 494 -4.38 -1.63 -12.75
C PHE A 494 -3.27 -0.73 -13.29
N ALA A 495 -2.98 -0.82 -14.58
CA ALA A 495 -1.87 -0.13 -15.21
C ALA A 495 -2.26 0.42 -16.59
N LEU A 496 -2.15 1.74 -16.75
CA LEU A 496 -2.20 2.40 -18.04
C LEU A 496 -0.76 2.46 -18.60
N PHE A 497 -0.54 1.95 -19.80
CA PHE A 497 0.79 1.81 -20.37
C PHE A 497 0.87 2.23 -21.83
N ASN A 498 2.05 2.68 -22.25
CA ASN A 498 2.42 2.86 -23.64
C ASN A 498 3.94 2.63 -23.78
N TYR A 499 4.36 1.67 -24.58
CA TYR A 499 5.76 1.44 -24.88
C TYR A 499 5.98 1.11 -26.36
N ALA A 500 7.19 1.39 -26.85
CA ALA A 500 7.56 1.16 -28.23
C ALA A 500 8.47 -0.05 -28.37
N THR A 501 8.23 -0.88 -29.40
CA THR A 501 9.09 -2.02 -29.74
C THR A 501 9.92 -1.78 -31.00
N LYS A 502 9.65 -0.71 -31.76
CA LYS A 502 10.34 -0.39 -33.02
C LYS A 502 10.75 1.08 -33.13
N THR A 503 9.78 2.01 -33.09
CA THR A 503 10.01 3.44 -33.26
C THR A 503 9.51 4.24 -32.08
N THR A 504 10.25 5.26 -31.67
CA THR A 504 9.87 6.13 -30.55
C THR A 504 9.11 7.39 -30.97
N GLY A 505 8.57 8.13 -29.99
CA GLY A 505 7.89 9.42 -30.22
C GLY A 505 6.43 9.28 -30.63
N GLY A 506 5.84 8.08 -30.54
CA GLY A 506 4.41 7.91 -30.58
C GLY A 506 3.77 8.27 -29.23
N SER A 507 2.47 8.50 -29.23
CA SER A 507 1.72 8.77 -28.01
C SER A 507 0.35 8.11 -28.00
N ALA A 508 -0.06 7.68 -26.81
CA ALA A 508 -1.37 7.11 -26.53
C ALA A 508 -2.10 8.03 -25.56
N ASP A 509 -3.37 8.30 -25.82
CA ASP A 509 -4.19 9.21 -25.03
C ASP A 509 -5.33 8.43 -24.34
N PHE A 510 -5.35 8.48 -23.00
CA PHE A 510 -6.40 7.87 -22.18
C PHE A 510 -7.38 8.94 -21.73
N ASP A 511 -8.67 8.77 -22.06
CA ASP A 511 -9.73 9.76 -21.79
C ASP A 511 -10.11 9.76 -20.30
N PHE A 512 -10.27 8.57 -19.73
CA PHE A 512 -10.60 8.38 -18.33
C PHE A 512 -9.98 7.09 -17.78
N PHE A 513 -10.03 6.94 -16.47
CA PHE A 513 -9.89 5.66 -15.79
C PHE A 513 -11.01 5.53 -14.76
N HIS A 514 -11.92 4.59 -14.96
CA HIS A 514 -12.98 4.29 -14.00
C HIS A 514 -12.63 3.03 -13.23
N ILE A 515 -12.84 3.07 -11.92
CA ILE A 515 -12.60 1.96 -11.00
C ILE A 515 -13.88 1.69 -10.19
N GLU A 516 -14.29 0.41 -10.10
CA GLU A 516 -15.54 0.01 -9.45
C GLU A 516 -15.35 -1.26 -8.62
N ASP A 517 -16.27 -1.53 -7.67
CA ASP A 517 -16.34 -2.75 -6.84
C ASP A 517 -17.19 -3.86 -7.47
N LYS A 518 -17.56 -3.69 -8.74
CA LYS A 518 -18.45 -4.59 -9.48
C LYS A 518 -17.71 -5.27 -10.61
N ILE A 519 -18.14 -6.49 -10.89
CA ILE A 519 -17.72 -7.26 -12.06
C ILE A 519 -18.96 -7.82 -12.75
N THR A 520 -18.88 -7.97 -14.07
CA THR A 520 -20.00 -8.41 -14.91
C THR A 520 -20.22 -9.93 -14.79
N LYS A 521 -19.11 -10.69 -14.70
CA LYS A 521 -19.15 -12.14 -14.66
C LYS A 521 -19.49 -12.66 -13.25
N SER A 522 -20.60 -13.38 -13.11
CA SER A 522 -20.87 -14.17 -11.89
C SER A 522 -20.07 -15.47 -11.95
N TYR A 523 -19.28 -15.73 -10.90
CA TYR A 523 -18.49 -16.97 -10.77
C TYR A 523 -19.16 -17.95 -9.83
#